data_e9bf5161eab9674b085c9aa9a3eae5c4
#
_entry.id   e9bf5161eab9674b085c9aa9a3eae5c4
#
_cell.length_a   1.000
_cell.length_b   1.000
_cell.length_c   1.000
_cell.angle_alpha   90.00
_cell.angle_beta   90.00
_cell.angle_gamma   90.00
#
_symmetry.space_group_name_H-M   'P 1'
#
loop_
_entity.id
_entity.type
_entity.pdbx_description
1 polymer ?
#
loop_
_entity_poly.entity_id
_entity_poly.type
_entity_poly.pdbx_seq_one_letter_code
_entity_poly.pdbx_strand_id
1 'polypeptide(L)'
;SKNYETKPLSMVVCGDGEIQEGSVWEAFMLAGHLKLNNFIVFIDYNKISSIKNTNEVVNLEPLKEKFSSFGFSSEMVDGHNIDQMYDAVTQRENDKPLALICNTIKGKGISFVENDPIWHYRTLNDELYIKAKNELK
;
A
#
# COMPACT_ATOMS: atom_id res chain seq x y z
N SER A 1 4.19 -37.71 9.77
CA SER A 1 4.19 -36.29 10.15
C SER A 1 4.28 -35.46 8.90
N LYS A 2 3.22 -34.73 8.54
CA LYS A 2 3.27 -33.74 7.46
C LYS A 2 4.11 -32.55 7.97
N ASN A 3 5.36 -32.47 7.55
CA ASN A 3 6.14 -31.26 7.69
C ASN A 3 5.48 -30.19 6.81
N TYR A 4 4.71 -29.33 7.40
CA TYR A 4 4.33 -28.07 6.78
C TYR A 4 5.57 -27.19 6.81
N GLU A 5 6.41 -27.27 5.80
CA GLU A 5 7.38 -26.20 5.49
C GLU A 5 6.55 -25.00 5.02
N THR A 6 6.02 -24.27 5.97
CA THR A 6 5.43 -22.95 5.69
C THR A 6 6.56 -22.02 5.36
N LYS A 7 6.74 -21.71 4.08
CA LYS A 7 7.66 -20.65 3.66
C LYS A 7 7.23 -19.36 4.38
N PRO A 8 8.14 -18.65 5.05
CA PRO A 8 7.82 -17.41 5.70
C PRO A 8 7.28 -16.42 4.67
N LEU A 9 6.27 -15.63 5.02
CA LEU A 9 5.77 -14.55 4.19
C LEU A 9 6.75 -13.38 4.23
N SER A 10 7.06 -12.85 3.06
CA SER A 10 7.78 -11.59 2.90
C SER A 10 6.76 -10.52 2.57
N MET A 11 6.61 -9.54 3.47
CA MET A 11 5.66 -8.44 3.30
C MET A 11 6.40 -7.12 3.20
N VAL A 12 5.99 -6.27 2.27
CA VAL A 12 6.51 -4.91 2.10
C VAL A 12 5.34 -3.94 1.97
N VAL A 13 5.52 -2.75 2.51
CA VAL A 13 4.59 -1.62 2.31
C VAL A 13 5.29 -0.58 1.48
N CYS A 14 4.69 -0.18 0.37
CA CYS A 14 5.16 0.90 -0.49
C CYS A 14 4.11 2.00 -0.57
N GLY A 15 4.54 3.25 -0.54
CA GLY A 15 3.66 4.38 -0.87
C GLY A 15 3.43 4.50 -2.37
N ASP A 16 2.31 5.13 -2.76
CA ASP A 16 2.00 5.38 -4.17
C ASP A 16 3.01 6.33 -4.84
N GLY A 17 3.59 7.27 -4.10
CA GLY A 17 4.71 8.09 -4.59
C GLY A 17 6.00 7.28 -4.76
N GLU A 18 6.26 6.32 -3.88
CA GLU A 18 7.45 5.45 -3.93
C GLU A 18 7.43 4.54 -5.16
N ILE A 19 6.28 3.99 -5.51
CA ILE A 19 6.16 3.14 -6.71
C ILE A 19 6.23 3.93 -8.04
N GLN A 20 6.50 5.22 -8.03
CA GLN A 20 6.89 5.97 -9.23
C GLN A 20 8.36 5.72 -9.60
N GLU A 21 9.16 5.14 -8.70
CA GLU A 21 10.55 4.78 -8.93
C GLU A 21 10.66 3.54 -9.85
N GLY A 22 11.50 3.65 -10.91
CA GLY A 22 11.67 2.57 -11.89
C GLY A 22 12.19 1.27 -11.28
N SER A 23 13.11 1.36 -10.32
CA SER A 23 13.69 0.19 -9.62
C SER A 23 12.65 -0.65 -8.87
N VAL A 24 11.58 -0.02 -8.38
CA VAL A 24 10.47 -0.73 -7.73
C VAL A 24 9.70 -1.59 -8.73
N TRP A 25 9.45 -1.07 -9.94
CA TRP A 25 8.81 -1.84 -11.01
C TRP A 25 9.68 -2.98 -11.51
N GLU A 26 10.99 -2.79 -11.59
CA GLU A 26 11.95 -3.86 -11.92
C GLU A 26 11.87 -4.99 -10.90
N ALA A 27 11.81 -4.67 -9.61
CA ALA A 27 11.65 -5.66 -8.56
C ALA A 27 10.31 -6.41 -8.66
N PHE A 28 9.21 -5.72 -8.98
CA PHE A 28 7.90 -6.36 -9.17
C PHE A 28 7.91 -7.28 -10.40
N MET A 29 8.48 -6.88 -11.53
CA MET A 29 8.63 -7.75 -12.69
C MET A 29 9.38 -9.04 -12.33
N LEU A 30 10.48 -8.91 -11.57
CA LEU A 30 11.27 -10.06 -11.14
C LEU A 30 10.48 -10.97 -10.20
N ALA A 31 9.76 -10.39 -9.23
CA ALA A 31 8.93 -11.15 -8.28
C ALA A 31 7.84 -11.96 -8.99
N GLY A 32 7.18 -11.36 -9.98
CA GLY A 32 6.18 -12.04 -10.80
C GLY A 32 6.80 -13.13 -11.69
N HIS A 33 7.94 -12.85 -12.34
CA HIS A 33 8.66 -13.84 -13.15
C HIS A 33 9.08 -15.07 -12.34
N LEU A 34 9.59 -14.85 -11.13
CA LEU A 34 10.00 -15.92 -10.21
C LEU A 34 8.84 -16.58 -9.48
N LYS A 35 7.61 -16.11 -9.68
CA LYS A 35 6.38 -16.57 -9.01
C LYS A 35 6.57 -16.67 -7.49
N LEU A 36 7.04 -15.58 -6.88
CA LEU A 36 7.31 -15.53 -5.44
C LEU A 36 5.97 -15.55 -4.66
N ASN A 37 5.37 -16.71 -4.54
CA ASN A 37 4.06 -16.93 -3.92
C ASN A 37 3.99 -16.63 -2.41
N ASN A 38 5.14 -16.40 -1.79
CA ASN A 38 5.27 -15.94 -0.41
C ASN A 38 5.55 -14.44 -0.29
N PHE A 39 5.48 -13.67 -1.39
CA PHE A 39 5.70 -12.23 -1.42
C PHE A 39 4.37 -11.48 -1.52
N ILE A 40 4.20 -10.50 -0.64
CA ILE A 40 3.02 -9.63 -0.60
C ILE A 40 3.50 -8.18 -0.56
N VAL A 41 3.01 -7.37 -1.48
CA VAL A 41 3.19 -5.91 -1.43
C VAL A 41 1.87 -5.24 -1.11
N PHE A 42 1.88 -4.39 -0.09
CA PHE A 42 0.81 -3.46 0.24
C PHE A 42 1.15 -2.10 -0.35
N ILE A 43 0.26 -1.54 -1.14
CA ILE A 43 0.42 -0.19 -1.67
C ILE A 43 -0.45 0.75 -0.86
N ASP A 44 0.14 1.66 -0.11
CA ASP A 44 -0.57 2.76 0.54
C ASP A 44 -1.01 3.76 -0.54
N TYR A 45 -2.22 3.52 -1.09
CA TYR A 45 -2.77 4.26 -2.20
C TYR A 45 -3.66 5.40 -1.70
N ASN A 46 -3.03 6.40 -1.09
CA ASN A 46 -3.71 7.60 -0.58
C ASN A 46 -3.84 8.71 -1.65
N LYS A 47 -3.25 8.54 -2.84
CA LYS A 47 -3.30 9.45 -4.00
C LYS A 47 -2.66 10.81 -3.79
N ILE A 48 -1.85 10.96 -2.73
CA ILE A 48 -1.18 12.21 -2.38
C ILE A 48 0.32 11.97 -2.24
N SER A 49 1.09 12.58 -3.13
CA SER A 49 2.53 12.65 -3.02
C SER A 49 2.97 13.80 -2.08
N SER A 50 4.27 14.02 -1.94
CA SER A 50 4.80 15.08 -1.07
C SER A 50 4.37 16.51 -1.46
N ILE A 51 3.96 16.74 -2.71
CA ILE A 51 3.68 18.08 -3.23
C ILE A 51 2.30 18.23 -3.88
N LYS A 52 1.73 17.14 -4.42
CA LYS A 52 0.48 17.16 -5.19
C LYS A 52 -0.21 15.81 -5.15
N ASN A 53 -1.39 15.74 -5.78
CA ASN A 53 -2.00 14.44 -6.08
C ASN A 53 -1.08 13.60 -6.97
N THR A 54 -1.01 12.30 -6.71
CA THR A 54 -0.10 11.37 -7.39
C THR A 54 -0.32 11.37 -8.91
N ASN A 55 -1.57 11.47 -9.37
CA ASN A 55 -1.91 11.50 -10.79
C ASN A 55 -1.50 12.79 -11.52
N GLU A 56 -1.26 13.88 -10.79
CA GLU A 56 -0.72 15.13 -11.35
C GLU A 56 0.79 15.07 -11.53
N VAL A 57 1.47 14.17 -10.82
CA VAL A 57 2.91 13.95 -10.90
C VAL A 57 3.20 12.88 -11.94
N VAL A 58 2.79 11.64 -11.67
CA VAL A 58 2.82 10.52 -12.62
C VAL A 58 1.58 9.66 -12.39
N ASN A 59 0.74 9.52 -13.41
CA ASN A 59 -0.44 8.69 -13.30
C ASN A 59 -0.07 7.20 -13.22
N LEU A 60 -0.42 6.57 -12.11
CA LEU A 60 -0.16 5.15 -11.87
C LEU A 60 -1.26 4.22 -12.40
N GLU A 61 -2.42 4.78 -12.77
CA GLU A 61 -3.53 3.96 -13.27
C GLU A 61 -3.31 3.45 -14.71
N PRO A 62 -3.83 2.29 -15.05
CA PRO A 62 -4.57 1.35 -14.21
C PRO A 62 -3.62 0.46 -13.37
N LEU A 63 -3.58 0.71 -12.05
CA LEU A 63 -2.56 0.09 -11.18
C LEU A 63 -2.75 -1.42 -11.01
N LYS A 64 -4.00 -1.86 -10.84
CA LYS A 64 -4.34 -3.28 -10.68
C LYS A 64 -3.91 -4.11 -11.90
N GLU A 65 -4.18 -3.61 -13.09
CA GLU A 65 -3.85 -4.25 -14.37
C GLU A 65 -2.32 -4.32 -14.58
N LYS A 66 -1.60 -3.29 -14.15
CA LYS A 66 -0.13 -3.29 -14.22
C LYS A 66 0.46 -4.42 -13.38
N PHE A 67 0.02 -4.61 -12.13
CA PHE A 67 0.45 -5.73 -11.31
C PHE A 67 0.03 -7.07 -11.92
N SER A 68 -1.19 -7.18 -12.41
CA SER A 68 -1.66 -8.40 -13.08
C SER A 68 -0.82 -8.76 -14.29
N SER A 69 -0.38 -7.76 -15.09
CA SER A 69 0.48 -7.98 -16.27
C SER A 69 1.88 -8.49 -15.91
N PHE A 70 2.35 -8.22 -14.68
CA PHE A 70 3.60 -8.78 -14.16
C PHE A 70 3.42 -10.17 -13.54
N GLY A 71 2.22 -10.72 -13.50
CA GLY A 71 1.95 -12.04 -12.95
C GLY A 71 1.61 -12.07 -11.46
N PHE A 72 1.24 -10.92 -10.88
CA PHE A 72 0.68 -10.86 -9.55
C PHE A 72 -0.81 -11.21 -9.54
N SER A 73 -1.28 -11.82 -8.45
CA SER A 73 -2.66 -11.61 -8.01
C SER A 73 -2.77 -10.19 -7.50
N SER A 74 -3.79 -9.43 -7.90
CA SER A 74 -3.92 -8.03 -7.52
C SER A 74 -5.34 -7.68 -7.11
N GLU A 75 -5.46 -7.06 -5.94
CA GLU A 75 -6.75 -6.65 -5.37
C GLU A 75 -6.69 -5.21 -4.88
N MET A 76 -7.86 -4.55 -4.92
CA MET A 76 -8.03 -3.21 -4.37
C MET A 76 -9.01 -3.30 -3.20
N VAL A 77 -8.59 -2.81 -2.03
CA VAL A 77 -9.34 -2.88 -0.78
C VAL A 77 -9.42 -1.52 -0.08
N ASP A 78 -10.32 -1.40 0.87
CA ASP A 78 -10.27 -0.31 1.84
C ASP A 78 -9.09 -0.54 2.80
N GLY A 79 -8.06 0.30 2.71
CA GLY A 79 -6.86 0.22 3.55
C GLY A 79 -7.09 0.58 5.02
N HIS A 80 -8.29 1.04 5.39
CA HIS A 80 -8.71 1.24 6.78
C HIS A 80 -9.57 0.08 7.32
N ASN A 81 -9.83 -0.94 6.50
CA ASN A 81 -10.59 -2.12 6.89
C ASN A 81 -9.65 -3.33 7.03
N ILE A 82 -9.29 -3.64 8.27
CA ILE A 82 -8.36 -4.74 8.58
C ILE A 82 -8.91 -6.10 8.13
N ASP A 83 -10.22 -6.31 8.24
CA ASP A 83 -10.84 -7.58 7.85
C ASP A 83 -10.71 -7.81 6.34
N GLN A 84 -10.96 -6.78 5.51
CA GLN A 84 -10.75 -6.88 4.07
C GLN A 84 -9.29 -7.20 3.70
N MET A 85 -8.33 -6.52 4.35
CA MET A 85 -6.91 -6.80 4.12
C MET A 85 -6.54 -8.22 4.56
N TYR A 86 -7.04 -8.66 5.70
CA TYR A 86 -6.80 -10.01 6.21
C TYR A 86 -7.37 -11.08 5.28
N ASP A 87 -8.61 -10.89 4.82
CA ASP A 87 -9.27 -11.82 3.90
C ASP A 87 -8.51 -11.91 2.57
N ALA A 88 -8.11 -10.77 1.99
CA ALA A 88 -7.33 -10.75 0.76
C ALA A 88 -5.98 -11.49 0.90
N VAL A 89 -5.31 -11.37 2.05
CA VAL A 89 -4.06 -12.08 2.33
C VAL A 89 -4.30 -13.58 2.52
N THR A 90 -5.35 -13.97 3.24
CA THR A 90 -5.60 -15.38 3.61
C THR A 90 -6.25 -16.19 2.48
N GLN A 91 -7.05 -15.54 1.63
CA GLN A 91 -7.76 -16.17 0.51
C GLN A 91 -7.01 -16.02 -0.83
N ARG A 92 -5.79 -15.43 -0.83
CA ARG A 92 -5.01 -15.23 -2.05
C ARG A 92 -4.70 -16.51 -2.80
N GLU A 93 -4.48 -16.40 -4.08
CA GLU A 93 -3.91 -17.48 -4.90
C GLU A 93 -2.52 -17.88 -4.35
N ASN A 94 -2.28 -19.20 -4.22
CA ASN A 94 -1.05 -19.72 -3.61
C ASN A 94 0.10 -19.94 -4.61
N ASP A 95 -0.04 -19.54 -5.85
CA ASP A 95 0.94 -19.76 -6.93
C ASP A 95 1.54 -18.45 -7.49
N LYS A 96 1.11 -17.31 -6.96
CA LYS A 96 1.51 -15.96 -7.40
C LYS A 96 1.85 -15.05 -6.22
N PRO A 97 2.71 -14.03 -6.42
CA PRO A 97 2.81 -12.93 -5.46
C PRO A 97 1.49 -12.13 -5.41
N LEU A 98 1.21 -11.49 -4.29
CA LEU A 98 0.03 -10.64 -4.10
C LEU A 98 0.43 -9.16 -4.10
N ALA A 99 -0.30 -8.35 -4.87
CA ALA A 99 -0.30 -6.90 -4.76
C ALA A 99 -1.64 -6.43 -4.19
N LEU A 100 -1.60 -5.87 -2.99
CA LEU A 100 -2.79 -5.36 -2.31
C LEU A 100 -2.78 -3.84 -2.36
N ILE A 101 -3.65 -3.26 -3.18
CA ILE A 101 -3.78 -1.82 -3.38
C ILE A 101 -4.76 -1.31 -2.32
N CYS A 102 -4.22 -0.69 -1.28
CA CYS A 102 -4.98 -0.23 -0.13
C CYS A 102 -5.42 1.22 -0.35
N ASN A 103 -6.68 1.45 -0.69
CA ASN A 103 -7.23 2.80 -0.71
C ASN A 103 -7.25 3.35 0.71
N THR A 104 -6.48 4.38 0.94
CA THR A 104 -6.35 5.03 2.24
C THR A 104 -6.64 6.52 2.16
N ILE A 105 -6.84 7.12 3.31
CA ILE A 105 -6.94 8.57 3.49
C ILE A 105 -5.70 9.01 4.23
N LYS A 106 -4.86 9.85 3.59
CA LYS A 106 -3.70 10.44 4.25
C LYS A 106 -4.14 11.20 5.50
N GLY A 107 -3.55 10.89 6.65
CA GLY A 107 -3.87 11.55 7.92
C GLY A 107 -5.18 11.13 8.57
N LYS A 108 -5.75 9.98 8.18
CA LYS A 108 -7.02 9.45 8.68
C LYS A 108 -7.16 9.55 10.20
N GLY A 109 -8.29 10.10 10.65
CA GLY A 109 -8.64 10.25 12.05
C GLY A 109 -8.27 11.61 12.66
N ILE A 110 -7.56 12.47 11.93
CA ILE A 110 -7.22 13.84 12.38
C ILE A 110 -7.75 14.83 11.35
N SER A 111 -8.85 15.47 11.67
CA SER A 111 -9.65 16.27 10.73
C SER A 111 -8.87 17.35 9.97
N PHE A 112 -7.90 17.98 10.63
CA PHE A 112 -7.07 19.05 10.01
C PHE A 112 -5.85 18.52 9.27
N VAL A 113 -5.64 17.19 9.27
CA VAL A 113 -4.53 16.51 8.57
C VAL A 113 -5.04 15.77 7.33
N GLU A 114 -6.29 15.28 7.37
CA GLU A 114 -6.85 14.45 6.31
C GLU A 114 -6.75 15.12 4.94
N ASN A 115 -6.19 14.40 3.96
CA ASN A 115 -6.06 14.79 2.56
C ASN A 115 -5.28 16.09 2.30
N ASP A 116 -4.48 16.57 3.25
CA ASP A 116 -3.65 17.74 3.07
C ASP A 116 -2.18 17.36 2.85
N PRO A 117 -1.59 17.60 1.65
CA PRO A 117 -0.21 17.25 1.33
C PRO A 117 0.83 17.88 2.24
N ILE A 118 0.54 19.03 2.85
CA ILE A 118 1.49 19.76 3.70
C ILE A 118 1.99 18.90 4.87
N TRP A 119 1.15 17.97 5.35
CA TRP A 119 1.48 17.08 6.45
C TRP A 119 2.41 15.93 6.08
N HIS A 120 2.90 15.90 4.85
CA HIS A 120 3.97 14.99 4.47
C HIS A 120 5.31 15.38 5.12
N TYR A 121 5.54 16.65 5.35
CA TYR A 121 6.80 17.20 5.90
C TYR A 121 6.61 18.16 7.07
N ARG A 122 5.38 18.58 7.37
CA ARG A 122 5.09 19.50 8.49
C ARG A 122 5.02 18.71 9.79
N THR A 123 5.60 19.29 10.86
CA THR A 123 5.50 18.79 12.24
C THR A 123 4.37 19.50 13.00
N LEU A 124 3.78 18.80 13.97
CA LEU A 124 2.82 19.38 14.89
C LEU A 124 3.54 20.25 15.93
N ASN A 125 2.95 21.41 16.27
CA ASN A 125 3.29 22.13 17.48
C ASN A 125 2.47 21.56 18.64
N ASP A 126 2.72 22.04 19.88
CA ASP A 126 2.07 21.51 21.10
C ASP A 126 0.54 21.65 21.04
N GLU A 127 0.00 22.75 20.52
CA GLU A 127 -1.42 22.99 20.39
C GLU A 127 -2.08 21.98 19.42
N LEU A 128 -1.49 21.82 18.25
CA LEU A 128 -1.96 20.88 17.25
C LEU A 128 -1.81 19.43 17.70
N TYR A 129 -0.75 19.12 18.45
CA TYR A 129 -0.58 17.80 19.05
C TYR A 129 -1.71 17.46 20.03
N ILE A 130 -2.05 18.40 20.92
CA ILE A 130 -3.16 18.22 21.88
C ILE A 130 -4.48 18.03 21.14
N LYS A 131 -4.72 18.83 20.07
CA LYS A 131 -5.91 18.72 19.24
C LYS A 131 -5.99 17.35 18.58
N ALA A 132 -4.92 16.91 17.90
CA ALA A 132 -4.85 15.60 17.25
C ALA A 132 -5.10 14.44 18.24
N LYS A 133 -4.48 14.50 19.41
CA LYS A 133 -4.66 13.50 20.49
C LYS A 133 -6.12 13.42 20.99
N ASN A 134 -6.85 14.52 20.96
CA ASN A 134 -8.25 14.54 21.36
C ASN A 134 -9.20 13.98 20.30
N GLU A 135 -8.84 14.11 19.02
CA GLU A 135 -9.60 13.53 17.91
C GLU A 135 -9.42 12.00 17.78
N LEU A 136 -8.29 11.45 18.27
CA LEU A 136 -7.96 10.03 18.22
C LEU A 136 -8.44 9.21 19.45
N LYS A 137 -9.17 9.82 20.37
CA LYS A 137 -9.78 9.12 21.51
C LYS A 137 -11.15 8.59 21.17
#